data_4d4a9bf428a48bb0bad550c821e3a454
#
_entry.id   4d4a9bf428a48bb0bad550c821e3a454
#
_cell.length_a   1.000
_cell.length_b   1.000
_cell.length_c   1.000
_cell.angle_alpha   90.00
_cell.angle_beta   90.00
_cell.angle_gamma   90.00
#
_symmetry.space_group_name_H-M   'P 1'
#
loop_
_entity.id
_entity.type
_entity.pdbx_description
1 polymer ?
#
loop_
_entity_poly.entity_id
_entity_poly.type
_entity_poly.pdbx_seq_one_letter_code
_entity_poly.pdbx_strand_id
1 'polypeptide(L)'
;MTTTTPDFAATPKAPRAAKPGQLEWGRAYKAFQRLRADKEDTYQVFEIMRAMSGRSAYTGYQKLLDTPQGGRIAYERVEFADRLMDRAWVESFAPGTVGAAYADFTARENLSAEGLAEESRKGVNADDIEAAHPVAWFGRRTRDVHDLWHILSGYGRDALGEASLVAFSYAQTGGLGWAFIAVGAALSAGDTNGLPVRRAIWEGYRRGKAAAWLLGQDYEKLMAEPLEAARKRLNLPAPAIYNSIPKEFRNEATMVAEAA
;
A
#
# COMPACT_ATOMS: atom_id res chain seq x y z
N MET A 1 49.76 -19.29 29.52
CA MET A 1 48.41 -18.76 29.51
C MET A 1 48.26 -17.90 28.26
N THR A 2 47.75 -18.46 27.18
CA THR A 2 47.51 -17.78 25.91
C THR A 2 46.13 -17.17 25.95
N THR A 3 46.05 -15.86 26.03
CA THR A 3 44.79 -15.09 25.92
C THR A 3 44.37 -15.05 24.46
N THR A 4 43.35 -15.84 24.13
CA THR A 4 42.65 -15.75 22.85
C THR A 4 41.78 -14.51 22.84
N THR A 5 42.13 -13.52 22.01
CA THR A 5 41.26 -12.36 21.73
C THR A 5 40.01 -12.84 20.97
N PRO A 6 38.78 -12.48 21.39
CA PRO A 6 37.60 -12.85 20.64
C PRO A 6 37.58 -12.14 19.31
N ASP A 7 37.45 -12.93 18.25
CA ASP A 7 37.23 -12.46 16.88
C ASP A 7 35.84 -11.81 16.83
N PHE A 8 35.78 -10.50 16.80
CA PHE A 8 34.55 -9.78 16.54
C PHE A 8 34.15 -9.99 15.08
N ALA A 9 33.31 -11.00 14.86
CA ALA A 9 32.69 -11.23 13.57
C ALA A 9 32.21 -9.89 12.99
N ALA A 10 32.66 -9.60 11.78
CA ALA A 10 32.36 -8.35 11.10
C ALA A 10 30.85 -8.09 11.08
N THR A 11 30.44 -7.01 11.74
CA THR A 11 29.04 -6.55 11.72
C THR A 11 28.57 -6.50 10.27
N PRO A 12 27.46 -7.13 9.91
CA PRO A 12 26.95 -7.06 8.54
C PRO A 12 26.85 -5.59 8.13
N LYS A 13 27.50 -5.22 7.04
CA LYS A 13 27.46 -3.85 6.53
C LYS A 13 26.01 -3.49 6.26
N ALA A 14 25.49 -2.50 6.98
CA ALA A 14 24.14 -1.99 6.75
C ALA A 14 23.93 -1.73 5.25
N PRO A 15 22.79 -2.11 4.67
CA PRO A 15 22.53 -1.88 3.27
C PRO A 15 22.68 -0.38 3.00
N ARG A 16 23.50 -0.05 1.99
CA ARG A 16 23.80 1.33 1.61
C ARG A 16 22.50 2.03 1.28
N ALA A 17 22.16 3.09 2.01
CA ALA A 17 20.99 3.89 1.72
C ALA A 17 21.00 4.31 0.25
N ALA A 18 19.90 4.06 -0.48
CA ALA A 18 19.80 4.46 -1.88
C ALA A 18 19.96 5.98 -1.97
N LYS A 19 20.71 6.45 -2.98
CA LYS A 19 20.78 7.89 -3.24
C LYS A 19 19.36 8.38 -3.56
N PRO A 20 18.92 9.52 -2.99
CA PRO A 20 17.58 10.04 -3.26
C PRO A 20 17.32 10.14 -4.77
N GLY A 21 16.22 9.51 -5.23
CA GLY A 21 15.84 9.48 -6.64
C GLY A 21 16.47 8.40 -7.50
N GLN A 22 17.37 7.56 -6.97
CA GLN A 22 17.93 6.42 -7.71
C GLN A 22 16.99 5.22 -7.67
N LEU A 23 16.74 4.61 -8.84
CA LEU A 23 15.96 3.38 -8.97
C LEU A 23 16.88 2.16 -8.94
N GLU A 24 16.57 1.19 -8.08
CA GLU A 24 17.35 -0.03 -7.89
C GLU A 24 16.62 -1.24 -8.51
N TRP A 25 16.56 -1.29 -9.84
CA TRP A 25 15.81 -2.32 -10.58
C TRP A 25 16.18 -3.75 -10.20
N GLY A 26 17.46 -4.05 -10.01
CA GLY A 26 17.93 -5.39 -9.63
C GLY A 26 17.46 -5.80 -8.24
N ARG A 27 17.37 -4.86 -7.29
CA ARG A 27 16.83 -5.08 -5.93
C ARG A 27 15.32 -5.30 -5.99
N ALA A 28 14.61 -4.46 -6.73
CA ALA A 28 13.16 -4.60 -6.94
C ALA A 28 12.81 -5.95 -7.57
N TYR A 29 13.55 -6.38 -8.60
CA TYR A 29 13.33 -7.67 -9.24
C TYR A 29 13.54 -8.87 -8.29
N LYS A 30 14.63 -8.87 -7.51
CA LYS A 30 14.89 -9.92 -6.51
C LYS A 30 13.79 -9.99 -5.44
N ALA A 31 13.35 -8.83 -4.95
CA ALA A 31 12.25 -8.76 -3.99
C ALA A 31 10.94 -9.26 -4.62
N PHE A 32 10.66 -8.92 -5.88
CA PHE A 32 9.49 -9.41 -6.60
C PHE A 32 9.48 -10.94 -6.78
N GLN A 33 10.64 -11.54 -7.08
CA GLN A 33 10.74 -13.00 -7.19
C GLN A 33 10.42 -13.70 -5.84
N ARG A 34 10.87 -13.11 -4.72
CA ARG A 34 10.54 -13.62 -3.38
C ARG A 34 9.07 -13.45 -3.06
N LEU A 35 8.49 -12.28 -3.36
CA LEU A 35 7.06 -12.02 -3.19
C LEU A 35 6.20 -12.99 -4.00
N ARG A 36 6.65 -13.41 -5.20
CA ARG A 36 5.96 -14.43 -6.00
C ARG A 36 5.99 -15.80 -5.34
N ALA A 37 7.12 -16.16 -4.71
CA ALA A 37 7.27 -17.44 -4.01
C ALA A 37 6.48 -17.47 -2.70
N ASP A 38 6.39 -16.34 -2.00
CA ASP A 38 5.61 -16.18 -0.77
C ASP A 38 4.87 -14.82 -0.82
N LYS A 39 3.57 -14.88 -1.08
CA LYS A 39 2.71 -13.69 -1.21
C LYS A 39 2.42 -13.00 0.12
N GLU A 40 2.53 -13.73 1.22
CA GLU A 40 2.33 -13.21 2.56
C GLU A 40 3.58 -12.48 3.08
N ASP A 41 4.73 -12.59 2.38
CA ASP A 41 5.95 -11.84 2.71
C ASP A 41 5.83 -10.36 2.33
N THR A 42 5.03 -9.64 3.11
CA THR A 42 4.78 -8.19 2.95
C THR A 42 6.07 -7.36 2.99
N TYR A 43 7.13 -7.87 3.66
CA TYR A 43 8.44 -7.22 3.66
C TYR A 43 8.97 -6.99 2.24
N GLN A 44 8.75 -7.93 1.31
CA GLN A 44 9.21 -7.78 -0.08
C GLN A 44 8.48 -6.65 -0.82
N VAL A 45 7.21 -6.40 -0.47
CA VAL A 45 6.48 -5.23 -0.99
C VAL A 45 7.19 -3.94 -0.60
N PHE A 46 7.55 -3.79 0.69
CA PHE A 46 8.29 -2.63 1.16
C PHE A 46 9.69 -2.52 0.53
N GLU A 47 10.37 -3.65 0.29
CA GLU A 47 11.65 -3.67 -0.42
C GLU A 47 11.51 -3.14 -1.87
N ILE A 48 10.47 -3.55 -2.60
CA ILE A 48 10.19 -3.04 -3.94
C ILE A 48 9.87 -1.55 -3.87
N MET A 49 9.03 -1.12 -2.91
CA MET A 49 8.67 0.28 -2.75
C MET A 49 9.91 1.15 -2.48
N ARG A 50 10.82 0.71 -1.61
CA ARG A 50 12.09 1.40 -1.33
C ARG A 50 13.00 1.47 -2.54
N ALA A 51 13.19 0.32 -3.22
CA ALA A 51 14.05 0.23 -4.40
C ALA A 51 13.55 1.09 -5.57
N MET A 52 12.24 1.32 -5.64
CA MET A 52 11.57 2.04 -6.72
C MET A 52 10.94 3.36 -6.26
N SER A 53 11.30 3.88 -5.07
CA SER A 53 10.68 5.08 -4.49
C SER A 53 10.86 6.32 -5.35
N GLY A 54 12.02 6.48 -5.97
CA GLY A 54 12.32 7.63 -6.80
C GLY A 54 12.03 8.95 -6.08
N ARG A 55 11.23 9.81 -6.72
CA ARG A 55 10.82 11.11 -6.17
C ARG A 55 9.32 11.18 -5.84
N SER A 56 8.60 10.05 -5.89
CA SER A 56 7.13 10.03 -5.80
C SER A 56 6.61 10.60 -4.47
N ALA A 57 7.25 10.28 -3.35
CA ALA A 57 6.87 10.84 -2.05
C ALA A 57 7.06 12.37 -2.01
N TYR A 58 8.15 12.88 -2.56
CA TYR A 58 8.40 14.31 -2.65
C TYR A 58 7.36 15.02 -3.52
N THR A 59 7.10 14.51 -4.73
CA THR A 59 6.11 15.10 -5.63
C THR A 59 4.69 14.98 -5.07
N GLY A 60 4.38 13.89 -4.39
CA GLY A 60 3.10 13.72 -3.68
C GLY A 60 2.93 14.73 -2.54
N TYR A 61 3.98 14.95 -1.75
CA TYR A 61 3.95 15.98 -0.70
C TYR A 61 3.74 17.39 -1.27
N GLN A 62 4.45 17.75 -2.35
CA GLN A 62 4.22 19.05 -3.01
C GLN A 62 2.78 19.17 -3.51
N LYS A 63 2.25 18.13 -4.15
CA LYS A 63 0.84 18.09 -4.57
C LYS A 63 -0.13 18.25 -3.40
N LEU A 64 0.19 17.70 -2.20
CA LEU A 64 -0.62 17.89 -1.01
C LEU A 64 -0.70 19.37 -0.66
N LEU A 65 0.43 20.07 -0.64
CA LEU A 65 0.48 21.50 -0.31
C LEU A 65 -0.35 22.38 -1.25
N ASP A 66 -0.51 21.94 -2.50
CA ASP A 66 -1.32 22.64 -3.51
C ASP A 66 -2.84 22.39 -3.35
N THR A 67 -3.27 21.51 -2.42
CA THR A 67 -4.70 21.29 -2.15
C THR A 67 -5.26 22.29 -1.15
N PRO A 68 -6.57 22.63 -1.20
CA PRO A 68 -7.16 23.64 -0.30
C PRO A 68 -6.95 23.38 1.19
N GLN A 69 -6.89 22.12 1.62
CA GLN A 69 -6.68 21.72 3.01
C GLN A 69 -5.26 21.21 3.29
N GLY A 70 -4.43 21.12 2.24
CA GLY A 70 -3.12 20.47 2.31
C GLY A 70 -2.14 21.17 3.23
N GLY A 71 -2.17 22.51 3.28
CA GLY A 71 -1.35 23.27 4.21
C GLY A 71 -1.64 22.91 5.67
N ARG A 72 -2.92 22.80 6.05
CA ARG A 72 -3.33 22.36 7.39
C ARG A 72 -2.89 20.93 7.68
N ILE A 73 -3.21 19.97 6.78
CA ILE A 73 -2.85 18.57 6.92
C ILE A 73 -1.33 18.40 7.05
N ALA A 74 -0.55 19.11 6.24
CA ALA A 74 0.91 19.07 6.27
C ALA A 74 1.51 19.76 7.50
N TYR A 75 0.81 20.73 8.09
CA TYR A 75 1.21 21.38 9.34
C TYR A 75 0.93 20.50 10.55
N GLU A 76 -0.29 19.95 10.65
CA GLU A 76 -0.72 19.08 11.75
C GLU A 76 0.06 17.76 11.77
N ARG A 77 0.40 17.21 10.62
CA ARG A 77 1.17 15.96 10.46
C ARG A 77 0.72 14.86 11.40
N VAL A 78 -0.60 14.64 11.48
CA VAL A 78 -1.17 13.56 12.27
C VAL A 78 -0.58 12.23 11.79
N GLU A 79 0.00 11.45 12.70
CA GLU A 79 0.40 10.07 12.46
C GLU A 79 -0.87 9.22 12.46
N PHE A 80 -1.35 8.93 11.25
CA PHE A 80 -2.67 8.32 11.11
C PHE A 80 -2.71 6.87 11.61
N ALA A 81 -1.57 6.17 11.61
CA ALA A 81 -1.45 4.86 12.25
C ALA A 81 -1.84 4.91 13.73
N ASP A 82 -1.41 5.95 14.49
CA ASP A 82 -1.75 6.10 15.91
C ASP A 82 -3.26 6.24 16.11
N ARG A 83 -3.94 6.93 15.20
CA ARG A 83 -5.41 7.05 15.20
C ARG A 83 -6.07 5.71 14.90
N LEU A 84 -5.55 4.95 13.92
CA LEU A 84 -6.09 3.64 13.57
C LEU A 84 -5.82 2.57 14.64
N MET A 85 -4.79 2.74 15.48
CA MET A 85 -4.52 1.89 16.64
C MET A 85 -5.42 2.22 17.84
N ASP A 86 -5.99 3.42 17.91
CA ASP A 86 -6.97 3.78 18.94
C ASP A 86 -8.29 3.05 18.65
N ARG A 87 -8.42 1.87 19.24
CA ARG A 87 -9.57 1.00 19.05
C ARG A 87 -10.88 1.68 19.47
N ALA A 88 -10.86 2.44 20.56
CA ALA A 88 -12.05 3.15 21.04
C ALA A 88 -12.52 4.21 20.02
N TRP A 89 -11.57 4.90 19.38
CA TRP A 89 -11.88 5.83 18.31
C TRP A 89 -12.42 5.13 17.07
N VAL A 90 -11.79 4.03 16.63
CA VAL A 90 -12.23 3.27 15.44
C VAL A 90 -13.63 2.68 15.66
N GLU A 91 -13.94 2.15 16.85
CA GLU A 91 -15.24 1.57 17.20
C GLU A 91 -16.32 2.64 17.47
N SER A 92 -15.96 3.93 17.59
CA SER A 92 -16.92 5.02 17.86
C SER A 92 -17.71 5.45 16.63
N PHE A 93 -17.34 5.04 15.44
CA PHE A 93 -18.00 5.46 14.21
C PHE A 93 -19.37 4.79 14.02
N ALA A 94 -20.35 5.58 13.59
CA ALA A 94 -21.71 5.08 13.36
C ALA A 94 -21.73 4.01 12.22
N PRO A 95 -22.65 3.02 12.32
CA PRO A 95 -22.83 2.02 11.26
C PRO A 95 -23.04 2.67 9.87
N GLY A 96 -22.45 2.07 8.84
CA GLY A 96 -22.54 2.56 7.46
C GLY A 96 -21.55 3.67 7.10
N THR A 97 -20.71 4.12 8.03
CA THR A 97 -19.62 5.06 7.76
C THR A 97 -18.36 4.35 7.27
N VAL A 98 -17.42 5.11 6.73
CA VAL A 98 -16.09 4.60 6.33
C VAL A 98 -15.37 4.01 7.55
N GLY A 99 -15.44 4.66 8.72
CA GLY A 99 -14.82 4.19 9.96
C GLY A 99 -15.40 2.86 10.46
N ALA A 100 -16.72 2.70 10.45
CA ALA A 100 -17.36 1.43 10.79
C ALA A 100 -16.96 0.32 9.80
N ALA A 101 -16.91 0.63 8.51
CA ALA A 101 -16.45 -0.32 7.49
C ALA A 101 -14.97 -0.71 7.68
N TYR A 102 -14.13 0.22 8.17
CA TYR A 102 -12.74 -0.07 8.53
C TYR A 102 -12.65 -1.02 9.74
N ALA A 103 -13.44 -0.77 10.79
CA ALA A 103 -13.51 -1.66 11.95
C ALA A 103 -13.90 -3.10 11.56
N ASP A 104 -14.95 -3.23 10.74
CA ASP A 104 -15.41 -4.53 10.22
C ASP A 104 -14.36 -5.21 9.34
N PHE A 105 -13.66 -4.46 8.50
CA PHE A 105 -12.62 -4.96 7.62
C PHE A 105 -11.44 -5.51 8.42
N THR A 106 -10.88 -4.72 9.34
CA THR A 106 -9.72 -5.13 10.14
C THR A 106 -10.03 -6.30 11.07
N ALA A 107 -11.24 -6.34 11.65
CA ALA A 107 -11.69 -7.46 12.48
C ALA A 107 -11.81 -8.76 11.67
N ARG A 108 -12.40 -8.70 10.46
CA ARG A 108 -12.57 -9.87 9.58
C ARG A 108 -11.25 -10.41 9.05
N GLU A 109 -10.33 -9.53 8.67
CA GLU A 109 -9.03 -9.88 8.10
C GLU A 109 -7.94 -10.12 9.17
N ASN A 110 -8.28 -9.98 10.46
CA ASN A 110 -7.33 -10.07 11.58
C ASN A 110 -6.10 -9.15 11.40
N LEU A 111 -6.36 -7.90 10.99
CA LEU A 111 -5.34 -6.90 10.72
C LEU A 111 -5.20 -5.90 11.86
N SER A 112 -4.00 -5.32 11.99
CA SER A 112 -3.76 -4.16 12.83
C SER A 112 -2.88 -3.14 12.12
N ALA A 113 -3.14 -1.86 12.35
CA ALA A 113 -2.29 -0.77 11.86
C ALA A 113 -0.85 -0.89 12.41
N GLU A 114 -0.70 -1.45 13.63
CA GLU A 114 0.59 -1.75 14.26
C GLU A 114 1.38 -2.78 13.46
N GLY A 115 0.76 -3.91 13.08
CA GLY A 115 1.40 -4.96 12.28
C GLY A 115 1.93 -4.43 10.94
N LEU A 116 1.16 -3.61 10.24
CA LEU A 116 1.60 -2.97 8.99
C LEU A 116 2.77 -2.00 9.23
N ALA A 117 2.73 -1.22 10.32
CA ALA A 117 3.80 -0.32 10.69
C ALA A 117 5.08 -1.08 11.07
N GLU A 118 4.98 -2.16 11.85
CA GLU A 118 6.12 -3.03 12.21
C GLU A 118 6.76 -3.66 10.98
N GLU A 119 5.96 -4.21 10.06
CA GLU A 119 6.45 -4.81 8.84
C GLU A 119 7.22 -3.80 7.98
N SER A 120 6.75 -2.55 7.92
CA SER A 120 7.42 -1.48 7.19
C SER A 120 8.77 -1.07 7.78
N ARG A 121 9.02 -1.36 9.08
CA ARG A 121 10.28 -1.04 9.77
C ARG A 121 11.34 -2.12 9.59
N LYS A 122 10.97 -3.33 9.19
CA LYS A 122 11.93 -4.43 9.00
C LYS A 122 13.00 -4.06 7.96
N GLY A 123 14.26 -4.31 8.30
CA GLY A 123 15.38 -4.13 7.38
C GLY A 123 15.76 -2.68 7.06
N VAL A 124 15.27 -1.69 7.79
CA VAL A 124 15.61 -0.26 7.61
C VAL A 124 16.02 0.33 8.96
N ASN A 125 16.90 1.34 8.96
CA ASN A 125 17.09 2.15 10.14
C ASN A 125 15.75 2.79 10.50
N ALA A 126 15.26 2.54 11.72
CA ALA A 126 14.03 3.14 12.23
C ALA A 126 14.05 4.68 12.08
N ASP A 127 15.20 5.28 12.27
CA ASP A 127 15.42 6.73 12.12
C ASP A 127 15.09 7.26 10.71
N ASP A 128 15.31 6.48 9.66
CA ASP A 128 15.01 6.90 8.28
C ASP A 128 13.50 6.86 7.97
N ILE A 129 12.77 5.92 8.60
CA ILE A 129 11.31 5.80 8.42
C ILE A 129 10.58 6.76 9.35
N GLU A 130 11.06 6.94 10.58
CA GLU A 130 10.43 7.75 11.62
C GLU A 130 10.93 9.19 11.64
N ALA A 131 11.80 9.55 10.67
CA ALA A 131 12.30 10.92 10.57
C ALA A 131 11.15 11.94 10.60
N ALA A 132 11.31 12.98 11.41
CA ALA A 132 10.35 14.09 11.50
C ALA A 132 10.27 14.93 10.19
N HIS A 133 10.90 14.46 9.12
CA HIS A 133 10.91 15.14 7.84
C HIS A 133 9.54 15.05 7.15
N PRO A 134 8.98 16.16 6.64
CA PRO A 134 7.64 16.19 6.06
C PRO A 134 7.38 15.14 4.96
N VAL A 135 8.37 14.87 4.10
CA VAL A 135 8.25 13.86 3.04
C VAL A 135 8.24 12.44 3.60
N ALA A 136 9.00 12.17 4.68
CA ALA A 136 8.96 10.87 5.37
C ALA A 136 7.58 10.65 6.02
N TRP A 137 7.04 11.67 6.70
CA TRP A 137 5.67 11.64 7.19
C TRP A 137 4.65 11.37 6.08
N PHE A 138 4.77 12.02 4.92
CA PHE A 138 3.87 11.78 3.80
C PHE A 138 3.96 10.33 3.26
N GLY A 139 5.15 9.75 3.30
CA GLY A 139 5.35 8.33 2.98
C GLY A 139 4.62 7.41 3.96
N ARG A 140 4.73 7.68 5.28
CA ARG A 140 3.97 6.94 6.32
C ARG A 140 2.47 7.08 6.11
N ARG A 141 1.99 8.29 5.89
CA ARG A 141 0.58 8.55 5.58
C ARG A 141 0.09 7.71 4.39
N THR A 142 0.90 7.59 3.33
CA THR A 142 0.55 6.77 2.16
C THR A 142 0.41 5.29 2.52
N ARG A 143 1.26 4.76 3.38
CA ARG A 143 1.19 3.40 3.93
C ARG A 143 -0.06 3.21 4.78
N ASP A 144 -0.29 4.12 5.73
CA ASP A 144 -1.32 3.98 6.77
C ASP A 144 -2.75 4.01 6.20
N VAL A 145 -2.95 4.67 5.06
CA VAL A 145 -4.28 4.75 4.42
C VAL A 145 -4.57 3.62 3.44
N HIS A 146 -3.63 2.70 3.24
CA HIS A 146 -3.77 1.62 2.26
C HIS A 146 -5.01 0.76 2.49
N ASP A 147 -5.25 0.33 3.73
CA ASP A 147 -6.41 -0.50 4.07
C ASP A 147 -7.74 0.23 3.86
N LEU A 148 -7.76 1.54 4.07
CA LEU A 148 -8.92 2.36 3.72
C LEU A 148 -9.18 2.39 2.21
N TRP A 149 -8.13 2.24 1.40
CA TRP A 149 -8.31 2.19 -0.05
C TRP A 149 -8.96 0.89 -0.52
N HIS A 150 -8.77 -0.24 0.18
CA HIS A 150 -9.57 -1.45 -0.04
C HIS A 150 -11.06 -1.16 0.14
N ILE A 151 -11.41 -0.53 1.25
CA ILE A 151 -12.79 -0.19 1.60
C ILE A 151 -13.40 0.78 0.59
N LEU A 152 -12.71 1.88 0.32
CA LEU A 152 -13.19 2.92 -0.59
C LEU A 152 -13.32 2.42 -2.02
N SER A 153 -12.35 1.68 -2.52
CA SER A 153 -12.31 1.19 -3.89
C SER A 153 -13.18 -0.05 -4.12
N GLY A 154 -13.43 -0.84 -3.06
CA GLY A 154 -14.18 -2.10 -3.13
C GLY A 154 -13.37 -3.29 -3.62
N TYR A 155 -12.04 -3.19 -3.67
CA TYR A 155 -11.16 -4.34 -3.91
C TYR A 155 -10.95 -5.13 -2.63
N GLY A 156 -11.06 -6.46 -2.68
CA GLY A 156 -10.76 -7.36 -1.56
C GLY A 156 -9.26 -7.56 -1.37
N ARG A 157 -8.91 -8.36 -0.33
CA ARG A 157 -7.52 -8.78 -0.07
C ARG A 157 -7.13 -10.08 -0.79
N ASP A 158 -8.04 -10.62 -1.59
CA ASP A 158 -7.64 -11.71 -2.50
C ASP A 158 -6.56 -11.22 -3.48
N ALA A 159 -5.81 -12.17 -4.06
CA ALA A 159 -4.65 -11.84 -4.89
C ALA A 159 -4.98 -10.92 -6.08
N LEU A 160 -6.17 -11.05 -6.67
CA LEU A 160 -6.62 -10.16 -7.74
C LEU A 160 -7.01 -8.78 -7.22
N GLY A 161 -7.65 -8.73 -6.05
CA GLY A 161 -8.01 -7.48 -5.37
C GLY A 161 -6.76 -6.66 -5.03
N GLU A 162 -5.74 -7.30 -4.45
CA GLU A 162 -4.45 -6.67 -4.17
C GLU A 162 -3.77 -6.16 -5.45
N ALA A 163 -3.68 -6.97 -6.50
CA ALA A 163 -3.09 -6.56 -7.77
C ALA A 163 -3.83 -5.38 -8.40
N SER A 164 -5.16 -5.36 -8.29
CA SER A 164 -6.00 -4.28 -8.80
C SER A 164 -5.85 -3.00 -7.97
N LEU A 165 -5.77 -3.13 -6.64
CA LEU A 165 -5.52 -2.00 -5.74
C LEU A 165 -4.12 -1.42 -5.92
N VAL A 166 -3.11 -2.26 -6.13
CA VAL A 166 -1.74 -1.82 -6.44
C VAL A 166 -1.71 -1.00 -7.74
N ALA A 167 -2.44 -1.41 -8.78
CA ALA A 167 -2.58 -0.64 -10.00
C ALA A 167 -3.32 0.70 -9.79
N PHE A 168 -4.36 0.70 -8.96
CA PHE A 168 -5.06 1.89 -8.50
C PHE A 168 -4.11 2.84 -7.74
N SER A 169 -3.30 2.29 -6.83
CA SER A 169 -2.34 3.03 -6.01
C SER A 169 -1.27 3.69 -6.85
N TYR A 170 -0.80 3.04 -7.92
CA TYR A 170 0.09 3.69 -8.90
C TYR A 170 -0.55 4.94 -9.50
N ALA A 171 -1.79 4.85 -9.92
CA ALA A 171 -2.49 6.00 -10.50
C ALA A 171 -2.64 7.17 -9.52
N GLN A 172 -2.76 6.90 -8.23
CA GLN A 172 -2.90 7.89 -7.17
C GLN A 172 -1.57 8.49 -6.71
N THR A 173 -0.50 7.69 -6.66
CA THR A 173 0.78 8.08 -6.06
C THR A 173 1.86 8.43 -7.08
N GLY A 174 1.79 7.86 -8.29
CA GLY A 174 2.87 7.92 -9.28
C GLY A 174 4.11 7.11 -8.88
N GLY A 175 4.06 6.34 -7.80
CA GLY A 175 5.19 5.56 -7.30
C GLY A 175 5.49 4.34 -8.17
N LEU A 176 6.70 4.26 -8.74
CA LEU A 176 7.06 3.19 -9.67
C LEU A 176 7.05 1.80 -9.04
N GLY A 177 7.20 1.67 -7.72
CA GLY A 177 7.05 0.40 -7.01
C GLY A 177 5.67 -0.22 -7.21
N TRP A 178 4.61 0.59 -7.12
CA TRP A 178 3.25 0.16 -7.39
C TRP A 178 3.07 -0.32 -8.84
N ALA A 179 3.60 0.46 -9.80
CA ALA A 179 3.56 0.05 -11.22
C ALA A 179 4.30 -1.26 -11.47
N PHE A 180 5.47 -1.43 -10.84
CA PHE A 180 6.30 -2.61 -10.98
C PHE A 180 5.57 -3.87 -10.51
N ILE A 181 4.92 -3.81 -9.33
CA ILE A 181 4.14 -4.92 -8.79
C ILE A 181 2.91 -5.19 -9.65
N ALA A 182 2.15 -4.15 -10.05
CA ALA A 182 0.95 -4.32 -10.86
C ALA A 182 1.24 -4.97 -12.23
N VAL A 183 2.31 -4.51 -12.91
CA VAL A 183 2.75 -5.09 -14.18
C VAL A 183 3.24 -6.52 -13.97
N GLY A 184 4.03 -6.76 -12.92
CA GLY A 184 4.49 -8.10 -12.55
C GLY A 184 3.34 -9.07 -12.31
N ALA A 185 2.31 -8.65 -11.55
CA ALA A 185 1.11 -9.45 -11.33
C ALA A 185 0.34 -9.73 -12.63
N ALA A 186 0.16 -8.72 -13.48
CA ALA A 186 -0.52 -8.88 -14.77
C ALA A 186 0.22 -9.82 -15.74
N LEU A 187 1.56 -9.78 -15.75
CA LEU A 187 2.38 -10.68 -16.56
C LEU A 187 2.43 -12.11 -15.98
N SER A 188 2.36 -12.23 -14.65
CA SER A 188 2.33 -13.52 -13.95
C SER A 188 0.96 -14.20 -14.01
N ALA A 189 -0.09 -13.48 -14.37
CA ALA A 189 -1.41 -14.06 -14.62
C ALA A 189 -1.32 -14.99 -15.85
N GLY A 190 -1.33 -16.30 -15.59
CA GLY A 190 -1.25 -17.34 -16.61
C GLY A 190 -2.55 -17.55 -17.37
N ASP A 191 -2.82 -18.79 -17.77
CA ASP A 191 -4.12 -19.17 -18.34
C ASP A 191 -5.20 -19.07 -17.25
N THR A 192 -6.07 -18.08 -17.41
CA THR A 192 -7.13 -17.76 -16.47
C THR A 192 -8.48 -18.35 -16.90
N ASN A 193 -8.47 -19.39 -17.74
CA ASN A 193 -9.70 -20.02 -18.27
C ASN A 193 -10.68 -18.97 -18.88
N GLY A 194 -10.14 -17.97 -19.56
CA GLY A 194 -10.91 -16.90 -20.18
C GLY A 194 -11.38 -15.80 -19.20
N LEU A 195 -11.05 -15.88 -17.91
CA LEU A 195 -11.39 -14.82 -16.94
C LEU A 195 -10.61 -13.54 -17.22
N PRO A 196 -11.24 -12.35 -17.09
CA PRO A 196 -10.64 -11.09 -17.50
C PRO A 196 -9.68 -10.49 -16.44
N VAL A 197 -8.75 -11.28 -15.89
CA VAL A 197 -7.84 -10.91 -14.79
C VAL A 197 -7.02 -9.67 -15.12
N ARG A 198 -6.32 -9.66 -16.27
CA ARG A 198 -5.51 -8.50 -16.68
C ARG A 198 -6.35 -7.25 -16.90
N ARG A 199 -7.61 -7.42 -17.34
CA ARG A 199 -8.55 -6.31 -17.50
C ARG A 199 -9.01 -5.76 -16.16
N ALA A 200 -9.18 -6.61 -15.13
CA ALA A 200 -9.50 -6.17 -13.76
C ALA A 200 -8.34 -5.36 -13.15
N ILE A 201 -7.09 -5.78 -13.33
CA ILE A 201 -5.91 -5.01 -12.90
C ILE A 201 -5.86 -3.65 -13.62
N TRP A 202 -6.09 -3.65 -14.93
CA TRP A 202 -6.16 -2.40 -15.72
C TRP A 202 -7.33 -1.50 -15.32
N GLU A 203 -8.49 -2.09 -14.96
CA GLU A 203 -9.62 -1.36 -14.38
C GLU A 203 -9.18 -0.63 -13.11
N GLY A 204 -8.37 -1.25 -12.25
CA GLY A 204 -7.80 -0.63 -11.06
C GLY A 204 -7.07 0.67 -11.39
N TYR A 205 -6.14 0.62 -12.33
CA TYR A 205 -5.43 1.81 -12.79
C TYR A 205 -6.37 2.90 -13.32
N ARG A 206 -7.31 2.54 -14.18
CA ARG A 206 -8.26 3.51 -14.77
C ARG A 206 -9.14 4.17 -13.72
N ARG A 207 -9.62 3.38 -12.75
CA ARG A 207 -10.43 3.88 -11.63
C ARG A 207 -9.60 4.83 -10.74
N GLY A 208 -8.35 4.46 -10.44
CA GLY A 208 -7.44 5.33 -9.72
C GLY A 208 -7.17 6.67 -10.43
N LYS A 209 -7.10 6.66 -11.75
CA LYS A 209 -6.96 7.90 -12.57
C LYS A 209 -8.22 8.75 -12.58
N ALA A 210 -9.40 8.13 -12.52
CA ALA A 210 -10.69 8.82 -12.53
C ALA A 210 -11.12 9.31 -11.14
N ALA A 211 -10.63 8.69 -10.07
CA ALA A 211 -10.95 9.04 -8.70
C ALA A 211 -10.39 10.41 -8.30
N ALA A 212 -11.05 11.05 -7.35
CA ALA A 212 -10.46 12.16 -6.62
C ALA A 212 -9.13 11.73 -6.01
N TRP A 213 -8.20 12.68 -5.82
CA TRP A 213 -6.91 12.35 -5.23
C TRP A 213 -7.05 12.04 -3.75
N LEU A 214 -6.87 10.76 -3.39
CA LEU A 214 -7.16 10.25 -2.06
C LEU A 214 -6.15 10.74 -1.01
N LEU A 215 -4.86 10.88 -1.36
CA LEU A 215 -3.85 11.35 -0.40
C LEU A 215 -4.07 12.79 0.06
N GLY A 216 -4.84 13.57 -0.68
CA GLY A 216 -5.25 14.92 -0.30
C GLY A 216 -6.48 14.98 0.61
N GLN A 217 -7.12 13.85 0.93
CA GLN A 217 -8.30 13.84 1.77
C GLN A 217 -7.96 14.01 3.26
N ASP A 218 -8.85 14.64 4.00
CA ASP A 218 -8.84 14.68 5.46
C ASP A 218 -9.43 13.35 5.97
N TYR A 219 -8.56 12.40 6.29
CA TYR A 219 -8.99 11.05 6.66
C TYR A 219 -9.74 11.00 7.98
N GLU A 220 -9.45 11.88 8.95
CA GLU A 220 -10.22 11.91 10.20
C GLU A 220 -11.69 12.27 9.92
N LYS A 221 -11.93 13.24 9.03
CA LYS A 221 -13.30 13.57 8.60
C LYS A 221 -13.91 12.49 7.72
N LEU A 222 -13.11 11.92 6.81
CA LEU A 222 -13.56 10.88 5.89
C LEU A 222 -14.09 9.65 6.64
N MET A 223 -13.46 9.28 7.77
CA MET A 223 -13.92 8.16 8.61
C MET A 223 -15.38 8.31 9.10
N ALA A 224 -15.81 9.54 9.33
CA ALA A 224 -17.20 9.83 9.77
C ALA A 224 -18.22 9.93 8.62
N GLU A 225 -17.76 9.95 7.35
CA GLU A 225 -18.67 10.04 6.20
C GLU A 225 -19.41 8.70 5.98
N PRO A 226 -20.68 8.72 5.57
CA PRO A 226 -21.33 7.52 5.04
C PRO A 226 -20.55 6.96 3.85
N LEU A 227 -20.25 5.65 3.86
CA LEU A 227 -19.36 5.02 2.87
C LEU A 227 -19.78 5.27 1.42
N GLU A 228 -21.07 5.12 1.13
CA GLU A 228 -21.55 5.32 -0.24
C GLU A 228 -21.53 6.80 -0.67
N ALA A 229 -21.73 7.72 0.27
CA ALA A 229 -21.58 9.16 0.01
C ALA A 229 -20.10 9.51 -0.28
N ALA A 230 -19.16 8.96 0.52
CA ALA A 230 -17.73 9.11 0.32
C ALA A 230 -17.31 8.55 -1.05
N ARG A 231 -17.73 7.34 -1.41
CA ARG A 231 -17.48 6.72 -2.72
C ARG A 231 -17.99 7.59 -3.87
N LYS A 232 -19.20 8.08 -3.77
CA LYS A 232 -19.79 8.97 -4.79
C LYS A 232 -19.00 10.27 -4.93
N ARG A 233 -18.69 10.93 -3.82
CA ARG A 233 -17.92 12.18 -3.79
C ARG A 233 -16.51 12.01 -4.36
N LEU A 234 -15.87 10.88 -4.06
CA LEU A 234 -14.52 10.54 -4.50
C LEU A 234 -14.48 9.93 -5.91
N ASN A 235 -15.62 9.78 -6.58
CA ASN A 235 -15.75 9.12 -7.88
C ASN A 235 -15.20 7.69 -7.90
N LEU A 236 -15.65 6.88 -6.95
CA LEU A 236 -15.25 5.50 -6.74
C LEU A 236 -16.44 4.53 -6.94
N PRO A 237 -16.97 4.38 -8.17
CA PRO A 237 -17.98 3.37 -8.45
C PRO A 237 -17.44 1.95 -8.16
N ALA A 238 -18.31 0.97 -7.95
CA ALA A 238 -17.90 -0.41 -7.73
C ALA A 238 -17.04 -0.95 -8.90
N PRO A 239 -16.04 -1.82 -8.62
CA PRO A 239 -15.16 -2.38 -9.66
C PRO A 239 -15.90 -3.47 -10.45
N ALA A 240 -16.38 -3.13 -11.65
CA ALA A 240 -17.28 -3.98 -12.41
C ALA A 240 -16.60 -5.26 -12.92
N ILE A 241 -15.39 -5.14 -13.47
CA ILE A 241 -14.65 -6.29 -14.04
C ILE A 241 -14.17 -7.20 -12.91
N TYR A 242 -13.59 -6.64 -11.84
CA TYR A 242 -13.18 -7.43 -10.69
C TYR A 242 -14.38 -8.19 -10.08
N ASN A 243 -15.53 -7.53 -9.92
CA ASN A 243 -16.73 -8.16 -9.36
C ASN A 243 -17.36 -9.21 -10.27
N SER A 244 -17.09 -9.19 -11.58
CA SER A 244 -17.55 -10.22 -12.52
C SER A 244 -16.78 -11.53 -12.40
N ILE A 245 -15.61 -11.53 -11.73
CA ILE A 245 -14.80 -12.74 -11.52
C ILE A 245 -15.27 -13.40 -10.22
N PRO A 246 -15.69 -14.69 -10.24
CA PRO A 246 -16.12 -15.40 -9.04
C PRO A 246 -15.03 -15.42 -7.96
N LYS A 247 -15.43 -15.33 -6.69
CA LYS A 247 -14.49 -15.18 -5.56
C LYS A 247 -13.47 -16.33 -5.47
N GLU A 248 -13.89 -17.54 -5.75
CA GLU A 248 -13.08 -18.75 -5.75
C GLU A 248 -11.88 -18.67 -6.71
N PHE A 249 -12.00 -17.93 -7.81
CA PHE A 249 -10.92 -17.78 -8.79
C PHE A 249 -10.02 -16.56 -8.56
N ARG A 250 -10.36 -15.65 -7.63
CA ARG A 250 -9.60 -14.40 -7.43
C ARG A 250 -8.23 -14.63 -6.81
N ASN A 251 -8.06 -15.70 -6.02
CA ASN A 251 -6.76 -16.08 -5.47
C ASN A 251 -5.91 -16.85 -6.49
N GLU A 252 -6.53 -17.71 -7.29
CA GLU A 252 -5.84 -18.53 -8.29
C GLU A 252 -5.39 -17.72 -9.51
N ALA A 253 -6.16 -16.70 -9.86
CA ALA A 253 -5.97 -15.90 -11.08
C ALA A 253 -4.59 -15.21 -11.20
N THR A 254 -3.86 -15.08 -10.10
CA THR A 254 -2.48 -14.54 -10.06
C THR A 254 -1.45 -15.58 -9.64
N MET A 255 -1.86 -16.85 -9.43
CA MET A 255 -1.04 -17.95 -8.90
C MET A 255 -0.42 -18.87 -9.95
N VAL A 256 -0.71 -18.70 -11.24
CA VAL A 256 -0.21 -19.63 -12.25
C VAL A 256 1.23 -19.31 -12.65
N ALA A 257 2.18 -19.89 -11.94
CA ALA A 257 3.53 -20.17 -12.42
C ALA A 257 4.26 -21.17 -11.50
N GLU A 258 3.60 -22.26 -11.10
CA GLU A 258 4.29 -23.38 -10.40
C GLU A 258 4.23 -24.72 -11.18
N ALA A 259 3.97 -24.70 -12.47
CA ALA A 259 4.03 -25.89 -13.29
C ALA A 259 4.61 -25.58 -14.66
N ALA A 260 5.93 -25.40 -14.73
CA ALA A 260 6.75 -25.64 -15.93
C ALA A 260 8.24 -25.71 -15.53
#